data_13bb065adfd32abc87425b7a044f9d07
#
_entry.id   13bb065adfd32abc87425b7a044f9d07
#
_cell.length_a   1.000
_cell.length_b   1.000
_cell.length_c   1.000
_cell.angle_alpha   90.00
_cell.angle_beta   90.00
_cell.angle_gamma   90.00
#
_symmetry.space_group_name_H-M   'P 1'
#
loop_
_entity.id
_entity.type
_entity.pdbx_description
1 polymer ?
#
loop_
_entity_poly.entity_id
_entity_poly.type
_entity_poly.pdbx_seq_one_letter_code
_entity_poly.pdbx_strand_id
1 'polypeptide(L)'
;MIPVFDGHNDALTSEDHADLATGRDGGHLDLPRMREGGMRGGIFAVFTASPGEEAARGRFGGPGFRQPLAPAVPHAEAAADAAAAAGRLARLAREGQLVLARGIGDVDAARDGASPPVAVLHLEGAEAIDPGLEALDHWHAAGLRSLGPVWSRPNEFAHGVPFAFPSSPDTGPGLSERGEALVARCAELGILVDLSHMNEAGFWDVARLEPGPLVASHSAAHAICPCSRNLTDAQLRAIGDSGGLVGIVFAVPFLRPDFAENPDTPPSLIAEHARHVADLVGVDHVGLGSDFDGATVPAPLGDVA
;
A
#
# COMPACT_ATOMS: atom_id res chain seq x y z
N MET A 1 -8.85 1.14 24.52
CA MET A 1 -8.92 1.16 23.05
C MET A 1 -7.83 0.25 22.53
N ILE A 2 -8.10 -0.56 21.51
CA ILE A 2 -7.10 -1.44 20.91
C ILE A 2 -6.20 -0.57 20.02
N PRO A 3 -4.87 -0.57 20.20
CA PRO A 3 -3.99 0.17 19.32
C PRO A 3 -4.00 -0.46 17.92
N VAL A 4 -4.19 0.38 16.89
CA VAL A 4 -4.24 -0.06 15.49
C VAL A 4 -3.04 0.52 14.74
N PHE A 5 -2.44 -0.30 13.88
CA PHE A 5 -1.46 0.12 12.89
C PHE A 5 -2.02 -0.21 11.49
N ASP A 6 -2.08 0.77 10.61
CA ASP A 6 -2.59 0.62 9.26
C ASP A 6 -1.49 0.29 8.26
N GLY A 7 -1.69 -0.73 7.45
CA GLY A 7 -0.71 -1.18 6.45
C GLY A 7 -0.57 -0.23 5.26
N HIS A 8 -1.55 0.64 4.97
CA HIS A 8 -1.47 1.56 3.83
C HIS A 8 -2.53 2.65 3.87
N ASN A 9 -2.12 3.90 3.63
CA ASN A 9 -3.03 5.02 3.37
C ASN A 9 -2.37 6.09 2.50
N ASP A 10 -3.20 6.90 1.82
CA ASP A 10 -2.81 7.94 0.87
C ASP A 10 -2.97 9.37 1.41
N ALA A 11 -3.08 9.52 2.72
CA ALA A 11 -3.35 10.82 3.35
C ALA A 11 -2.33 11.92 3.01
N LEU A 12 -1.10 11.57 2.61
CA LEU A 12 -0.06 12.53 2.22
C LEU A 12 -0.27 13.13 0.83
N THR A 13 -0.99 12.46 -0.04
CA THR A 13 -1.16 12.83 -1.45
C THR A 13 -2.56 13.35 -1.79
N SER A 14 -3.51 13.26 -0.83
CA SER A 14 -4.84 13.83 -0.98
C SER A 14 -4.81 15.38 -1.07
N GLU A 15 -5.78 15.97 -1.75
CA GLU A 15 -5.82 17.43 -2.03
C GLU A 15 -5.82 18.29 -0.77
N ASP A 16 -6.48 17.84 0.29
CA ASP A 16 -6.59 18.52 1.58
C ASP A 16 -5.51 18.10 2.61
N HIS A 17 -4.38 17.56 2.14
CA HIS A 17 -3.26 17.13 2.98
C HIS A 17 -2.72 18.22 3.92
N ALA A 18 -2.97 19.48 3.63
CA ALA A 18 -2.54 20.60 4.47
C ALA A 18 -3.16 20.55 5.88
N ASP A 19 -4.35 19.98 6.00
CA ASP A 19 -5.14 19.94 7.23
C ASP A 19 -4.96 18.63 8.03
N LEU A 20 -4.05 17.75 7.60
CA LEU A 20 -3.77 16.49 8.32
C LEU A 20 -3.50 16.68 9.81
N ALA A 21 -2.85 17.76 10.22
CA ALA A 21 -2.52 18.03 11.63
C ALA A 21 -3.71 18.55 12.44
N THR A 22 -4.64 19.25 11.82
CA THR A 22 -5.69 20.05 12.48
C THR A 22 -7.11 19.52 12.31
N GLY A 23 -7.30 18.60 11.38
CA GLY A 23 -8.58 18.02 11.00
C GLY A 23 -8.99 18.43 9.59
N ARG A 24 -9.52 17.49 8.84
CA ARG A 24 -9.96 17.63 7.45
C ARG A 24 -11.48 17.62 7.37
N ASP A 25 -12.06 18.42 6.49
CA ASP A 25 -13.51 18.42 6.25
C ASP A 25 -13.97 17.16 5.49
N GLY A 26 -13.04 16.51 4.77
CA GLY A 26 -13.27 15.30 4.00
C GLY A 26 -12.22 14.22 4.30
N GLY A 27 -12.11 13.22 3.41
CA GLY A 27 -11.17 12.10 3.53
C GLY A 27 -11.47 11.19 4.72
N HIS A 28 -10.60 10.20 4.90
CA HIS A 28 -10.79 9.17 5.90
C HIS A 28 -9.85 9.30 7.10
N LEU A 29 -8.71 9.99 6.93
CA LEU A 29 -7.64 10.00 7.92
C LEU A 29 -7.08 11.40 8.15
N ASP A 30 -6.99 11.80 9.42
CA ASP A 30 -6.20 12.91 9.93
C ASP A 30 -5.72 12.62 11.36
N LEU A 31 -4.78 13.40 11.87
CA LEU A 31 -4.19 13.13 13.18
C LEU A 31 -5.16 13.24 14.36
N PRO A 32 -6.13 14.17 14.40
CA PRO A 32 -7.21 14.17 15.38
C PRO A 32 -8.03 12.88 15.37
N ARG A 33 -8.54 12.45 14.21
CA ARG A 33 -9.33 11.21 14.05
C ARG A 33 -8.51 9.95 14.36
N MET A 34 -7.22 9.89 13.95
CA MET A 34 -6.32 8.81 14.37
C MET A 34 -6.25 8.65 15.88
N ARG A 35 -6.16 9.77 16.62
CA ARG A 35 -6.12 9.73 18.09
C ARG A 35 -7.45 9.26 18.68
N GLU A 36 -8.57 9.69 18.12
CA GLU A 36 -9.92 9.31 18.52
C GLU A 36 -10.17 7.81 18.28
N GLY A 37 -9.85 7.30 17.08
CA GLY A 37 -10.02 5.88 16.71
C GLY A 37 -8.98 4.93 17.30
N GLY A 38 -7.93 5.45 17.94
CA GLY A 38 -6.85 4.64 18.53
C GLY A 38 -5.83 4.13 17.52
N MET A 39 -5.78 4.72 16.32
CA MET A 39 -4.74 4.44 15.34
C MET A 39 -3.42 5.03 15.84
N ARG A 40 -2.44 4.16 16.06
CA ARG A 40 -1.12 4.51 16.61
C ARG A 40 -0.04 4.69 15.57
N GLY A 41 -0.33 4.34 14.33
CA GLY A 41 0.58 4.52 13.22
C GLY A 41 0.08 3.87 11.95
N GLY A 42 0.89 4.01 10.90
CA GLY A 42 0.62 3.37 9.62
C GLY A 42 1.74 3.58 8.61
N ILE A 43 1.58 2.91 7.48
CA ILE A 43 2.38 3.12 6.28
C ILE A 43 1.71 4.25 5.48
N PHE A 44 2.40 5.39 5.38
CA PHE A 44 1.94 6.57 4.66
C PHE A 44 2.52 6.56 3.26
N ALA A 45 1.68 6.34 2.28
CA ALA A 45 2.08 6.21 0.90
C ALA A 45 2.39 7.56 0.25
N VAL A 46 3.39 7.53 -0.59
CA VAL A 46 3.69 8.57 -1.55
C VAL A 46 3.41 7.99 -2.93
N PHE A 47 2.31 8.42 -3.49
CA PHE A 47 1.83 8.03 -4.80
C PHE A 47 1.90 9.22 -5.76
N THR A 48 2.36 8.98 -6.99
CA THR A 48 2.29 9.97 -8.08
C THR A 48 1.21 9.52 -9.06
N ALA A 49 0.19 10.35 -9.27
CA ALA A 49 -0.91 10.01 -10.17
C ALA A 49 -0.45 9.86 -11.63
N SER A 50 -1.00 8.88 -12.34
CA SER A 50 -0.80 8.77 -13.77
C SER A 50 -1.63 9.82 -14.53
N PRO A 51 -1.15 10.33 -15.66
CA PRO A 51 -1.94 11.26 -16.48
C PRO A 51 -3.33 10.69 -16.81
N GLY A 52 -4.38 11.42 -16.45
CA GLY A 52 -5.77 11.02 -16.71
C GLY A 52 -6.37 9.98 -15.77
N GLU A 53 -5.68 9.61 -14.72
CA GLU A 53 -6.16 8.60 -13.74
C GLU A 53 -7.45 9.03 -13.03
N GLU A 54 -7.58 10.30 -12.67
CA GLU A 54 -8.80 10.83 -12.05
C GLU A 54 -10.07 10.56 -12.88
N ALA A 55 -9.93 10.57 -14.21
CA ALA A 55 -11.05 10.27 -15.12
C ALA A 55 -11.46 8.78 -15.09
N ALA A 56 -10.63 7.91 -14.55
CA ALA A 56 -10.89 6.47 -14.42
C ALA A 56 -11.44 6.08 -13.03
N ARG A 57 -11.28 6.93 -12.02
CA ARG A 57 -11.85 6.70 -10.68
C ARG A 57 -13.37 6.60 -10.77
N GLY A 58 -13.97 5.65 -10.03
CA GLY A 58 -15.42 5.44 -10.00
C GLY A 58 -15.99 4.67 -11.20
N ARG A 59 -15.18 3.91 -11.93
CA ARG A 59 -15.61 3.15 -13.10
C ARG A 59 -15.48 1.64 -12.98
N PHE A 60 -15.10 1.13 -11.81
CA PHE A 60 -15.04 -0.31 -11.60
C PHE A 60 -16.43 -0.93 -11.72
N GLY A 61 -16.55 -2.05 -12.43
CA GLY A 61 -17.84 -2.64 -12.60
C GLY A 61 -17.87 -4.02 -13.24
N GLY A 62 -18.28 -5.02 -12.47
CA GLY A 62 -18.81 -6.30 -12.90
C GLY A 62 -17.99 -7.18 -13.85
N PRO A 63 -18.55 -8.35 -14.23
CA PRO A 63 -17.87 -9.30 -15.12
C PRO A 63 -17.56 -8.72 -16.49
N GLY A 64 -16.33 -8.94 -16.95
CA GLY A 64 -15.84 -8.41 -18.23
C GLY A 64 -15.09 -7.09 -18.11
N PHE A 65 -15.00 -6.52 -16.88
CA PHE A 65 -14.21 -5.31 -16.67
C PHE A 65 -12.73 -5.55 -17.01
N ARG A 66 -12.16 -4.62 -17.75
CA ARG A 66 -10.74 -4.58 -18.12
C ARG A 66 -10.29 -3.14 -18.22
N GLN A 67 -9.45 -2.73 -17.27
CA GLN A 67 -8.71 -1.47 -17.32
C GLN A 67 -7.25 -1.82 -17.57
N PRO A 68 -6.68 -1.41 -18.71
CA PRO A 68 -5.26 -1.65 -18.98
C PRO A 68 -4.40 -0.90 -17.97
N LEU A 69 -3.12 -1.26 -17.93
CA LEU A 69 -2.13 -0.54 -17.11
C LEU A 69 -2.16 0.96 -17.45
N ALA A 70 -2.08 1.78 -16.42
CA ALA A 70 -1.95 3.22 -16.58
C ALA A 70 -0.63 3.57 -17.30
N PRO A 71 -0.53 4.75 -17.96
CA PRO A 71 0.72 5.21 -18.55
C PRO A 71 1.83 5.36 -17.51
N ALA A 72 3.06 5.04 -17.92
CA ALA A 72 4.24 5.28 -17.09
C ALA A 72 4.39 6.78 -16.75
N VAL A 73 4.84 7.06 -15.54
CA VAL A 73 5.13 8.44 -15.09
C VAL A 73 6.62 8.71 -15.27
N PRO A 74 7.00 9.87 -15.85
CA PRO A 74 8.40 10.24 -15.97
C PRO A 74 9.10 10.36 -14.61
N HIS A 75 10.31 9.83 -14.49
CA HIS A 75 11.11 9.88 -13.26
C HIS A 75 11.19 11.29 -12.63
N ALA A 76 11.45 12.33 -13.45
CA ALA A 76 11.60 13.69 -12.93
C ALA A 76 10.31 14.22 -12.27
N GLU A 77 9.14 13.85 -12.80
CA GLU A 77 7.84 14.20 -12.25
C GLU A 77 7.60 13.46 -10.94
N ALA A 78 7.75 12.13 -10.96
CA ALA A 78 7.59 11.30 -9.76
C ALA A 78 8.57 11.69 -8.64
N ALA A 79 9.81 12.02 -8.95
CA ALA A 79 10.79 12.47 -7.97
C ALA A 79 10.40 13.81 -7.32
N ALA A 80 9.83 14.74 -8.09
CA ALA A 80 9.37 16.03 -7.57
C ALA A 80 8.16 15.85 -6.62
N ASP A 81 7.16 15.07 -7.02
CA ASP A 81 5.97 14.78 -6.23
C ASP A 81 6.32 14.03 -4.94
N ALA A 82 7.17 13.00 -5.07
CA ALA A 82 7.64 12.22 -3.93
C ALA A 82 8.39 13.10 -2.92
N ALA A 83 9.27 13.99 -3.39
CA ALA A 83 9.99 14.90 -2.51
C ALA A 83 9.04 15.87 -1.79
N ALA A 84 8.00 16.35 -2.47
CA ALA A 84 7.00 17.24 -1.86
C ALA A 84 6.20 16.50 -0.75
N ALA A 85 5.70 15.28 -1.04
CA ALA A 85 4.94 14.47 -0.09
C ALA A 85 5.79 14.07 1.13
N ALA A 86 7.00 13.56 0.91
CA ALA A 86 7.93 13.24 2.00
C ALA A 86 8.30 14.48 2.83
N GLY A 87 8.41 15.64 2.19
CA GLY A 87 8.64 16.92 2.87
C GLY A 87 7.49 17.32 3.82
N ARG A 88 6.22 17.00 3.45
CA ARG A 88 5.05 17.18 4.32
C ARG A 88 5.17 16.33 5.57
N LEU A 89 5.47 15.03 5.39
CA LEU A 89 5.63 14.09 6.50
C LEU A 89 6.77 14.50 7.43
N ALA A 90 7.92 14.88 6.86
CA ALA A 90 9.06 15.37 7.63
C ALA A 90 8.75 16.64 8.42
N ARG A 91 7.88 17.51 7.90
CA ARG A 91 7.41 18.70 8.62
C ARG A 91 6.57 18.32 9.82
N LEU A 92 5.56 17.45 9.65
CA LEU A 92 4.72 16.95 10.74
C LEU A 92 5.55 16.29 11.85
N ALA A 93 6.57 15.52 11.47
CA ALA A 93 7.49 14.90 12.41
C ALA A 93 8.32 15.95 13.19
N ARG A 94 8.86 16.95 12.50
CA ARG A 94 9.63 18.04 13.13
C ARG A 94 8.77 18.88 14.09
N GLU A 95 7.49 19.02 13.79
CA GLU A 95 6.52 19.74 14.64
C GLU A 95 6.00 18.88 15.80
N GLY A 96 6.47 17.62 15.93
CA GLY A 96 6.10 16.71 17.01
C GLY A 96 4.68 16.17 16.90
N GLN A 97 4.05 16.28 15.74
CA GLN A 97 2.68 15.78 15.50
C GLN A 97 2.64 14.26 15.32
N LEU A 98 3.71 13.70 14.77
CA LEU A 98 3.92 12.27 14.60
C LEU A 98 5.43 11.94 14.70
N VAL A 99 5.77 10.65 14.70
CA VAL A 99 7.15 10.16 14.62
C VAL A 99 7.37 9.55 13.23
N LEU A 100 8.40 9.99 12.51
CA LEU A 100 8.83 9.32 11.30
C LEU A 100 9.66 8.08 11.67
N ALA A 101 9.15 6.90 11.37
CA ALA A 101 9.75 5.63 11.73
C ALA A 101 11.16 5.48 11.12
N ARG A 102 12.11 5.09 11.94
CA ARG A 102 13.48 4.70 11.56
C ARG A 102 13.76 3.23 11.85
N GLY A 103 12.94 2.61 12.70
CA GLY A 103 13.04 1.21 13.06
C GLY A 103 11.88 0.75 13.94
N ILE A 104 11.88 -0.52 14.30
CA ILE A 104 10.80 -1.16 15.05
C ILE A 104 10.54 -0.50 16.40
N GLY A 105 11.57 0.03 17.06
CA GLY A 105 11.44 0.71 18.35
C GLY A 105 10.51 1.93 18.31
N ASP A 106 10.40 2.62 17.17
CA ASP A 106 9.49 3.75 16.99
C ASP A 106 8.03 3.25 16.95
N VAL A 107 7.80 2.11 16.29
CA VAL A 107 6.49 1.45 16.20
C VAL A 107 6.05 0.95 17.58
N ASP A 108 6.94 0.29 18.31
CA ASP A 108 6.67 -0.19 19.67
C ASP A 108 6.34 0.95 20.63
N ALA A 109 7.08 2.05 20.58
CA ALA A 109 6.81 3.22 21.40
C ALA A 109 5.44 3.84 21.11
N ALA A 110 5.02 3.89 19.84
CA ALA A 110 3.71 4.37 19.44
C ALA A 110 2.59 3.43 19.89
N ARG A 111 2.76 2.11 19.71
CA ARG A 111 1.82 1.08 20.17
C ARG A 111 1.53 1.21 21.65
N ASP A 112 2.55 1.40 22.46
CA ASP A 112 2.46 1.47 23.90
C ASP A 112 1.98 2.86 24.41
N GLY A 113 1.75 3.81 23.49
CA GLY A 113 1.30 5.17 23.82
C GLY A 113 2.40 6.06 24.41
N ALA A 114 3.66 5.63 24.33
CA ALA A 114 4.82 6.38 24.85
C ALA A 114 5.27 7.51 23.91
N SER A 115 4.74 7.55 22.66
CA SER A 115 5.04 8.58 21.67
C SER A 115 3.78 9.03 20.93
N PRO A 116 3.83 10.13 20.13
CA PRO A 116 2.83 10.41 19.10
C PRO A 116 2.69 9.24 18.11
N PRO A 117 1.62 9.21 17.27
CA PRO A 117 1.49 8.22 16.22
C PRO A 117 2.73 8.14 15.34
N VAL A 118 3.06 6.93 14.86
CA VAL A 118 4.22 6.69 14.01
C VAL A 118 3.82 6.59 12.54
N ALA A 119 4.60 7.19 11.65
CA ALA A 119 4.42 7.08 10.20
C ALA A 119 5.64 6.38 9.58
N VAL A 120 5.40 5.33 8.81
CA VAL A 120 6.38 4.72 7.93
C VAL A 120 6.27 5.37 6.56
N LEU A 121 7.34 6.01 6.10
CA LEU A 121 7.39 6.57 4.75
C LEU A 121 7.49 5.44 3.74
N HIS A 122 6.56 5.42 2.78
CA HIS A 122 6.45 4.43 1.72
C HIS A 122 6.42 5.10 0.35
N LEU A 123 7.13 4.55 -0.62
CA LEU A 123 6.97 4.88 -2.04
C LEU A 123 6.09 3.82 -2.69
N GLU A 124 4.91 4.22 -3.17
CA GLU A 124 4.00 3.36 -3.92
C GLU A 124 4.29 3.46 -5.41
N GLY A 125 5.16 2.56 -5.87
CA GLY A 125 5.83 2.63 -7.16
C GLY A 125 7.21 3.29 -7.05
N ALA A 126 8.19 2.70 -7.73
CA ALA A 126 9.58 3.11 -7.65
C ALA A 126 9.98 4.17 -8.69
N GLU A 127 9.02 4.88 -9.30
CA GLU A 127 9.27 5.86 -10.35
C GLU A 127 10.17 7.02 -9.90
N ALA A 128 10.17 7.33 -8.59
CA ALA A 128 11.03 8.35 -7.99
C ALA A 128 12.49 7.88 -7.78
N ILE A 129 12.78 6.61 -8.04
CA ILE A 129 14.13 6.03 -7.95
C ILE A 129 14.77 6.02 -9.35
N ASP A 130 16.00 6.51 -9.45
CA ASP A 130 16.76 6.45 -10.69
C ASP A 130 17.21 5.03 -11.01
N PRO A 131 17.40 4.68 -12.32
CA PRO A 131 17.85 3.34 -12.70
C PRO A 131 19.20 2.89 -12.13
N GLY A 132 20.02 3.84 -11.68
CA GLY A 132 21.31 3.58 -10.99
C GLY A 132 21.19 3.33 -9.50
N LEU A 133 20.00 3.50 -8.91
CA LEU A 133 19.65 3.31 -7.50
C LEU A 133 20.34 4.30 -6.53
N GLU A 134 20.98 5.36 -7.03
CA GLU A 134 21.64 6.37 -6.17
C GLU A 134 20.62 7.12 -5.30
N ALA A 135 19.43 7.40 -5.86
CA ALA A 135 18.34 8.03 -5.13
C ALA A 135 17.81 7.16 -3.98
N LEU A 136 17.92 5.84 -4.06
CA LEU A 136 17.42 4.94 -3.01
C LEU A 136 18.16 5.13 -1.69
N ASP A 137 19.50 5.30 -1.74
CA ASP A 137 20.30 5.60 -0.55
C ASP A 137 19.91 6.95 0.06
N HIS A 138 19.66 7.96 -0.78
CA HIS A 138 19.17 9.26 -0.32
C HIS A 138 17.79 9.13 0.35
N TRP A 139 16.87 8.42 -0.24
CA TRP A 139 15.53 8.19 0.30
C TRP A 139 15.58 7.41 1.62
N HIS A 140 16.43 6.39 1.72
CA HIS A 140 16.65 5.67 2.97
C HIS A 140 17.16 6.60 4.08
N ALA A 141 18.13 7.47 3.79
CA ALA A 141 18.63 8.48 4.72
C ALA A 141 17.52 9.48 5.12
N ALA A 142 16.65 9.86 4.19
CA ALA A 142 15.48 10.71 4.44
C ALA A 142 14.40 10.04 5.31
N GLY A 143 14.39 8.71 5.38
CA GLY A 143 13.47 7.95 6.25
C GLY A 143 12.59 6.93 5.55
N LEU A 144 12.80 6.67 4.28
CA LEU A 144 12.11 5.60 3.57
C LEU A 144 12.38 4.25 4.26
N ARG A 145 11.31 3.50 4.55
CA ARG A 145 11.39 2.16 5.15
C ARG A 145 10.50 1.15 4.47
N SER A 146 9.70 1.57 3.49
CA SER A 146 8.88 0.68 2.67
C SER A 146 8.84 1.19 1.23
N LEU A 147 8.83 0.27 0.25
CA LEU A 147 8.77 0.59 -1.17
C LEU A 147 8.07 -0.53 -1.93
N GLY A 148 7.05 -0.18 -2.72
CA GLY A 148 6.50 -1.04 -3.77
C GLY A 148 7.29 -0.84 -5.07
N PRO A 149 7.85 -1.90 -5.68
CA PRO A 149 8.59 -1.75 -6.93
C PRO A 149 7.76 -1.12 -8.06
N VAL A 150 6.44 -1.28 -8.01
CA VAL A 150 5.51 -0.83 -9.04
C VAL A 150 4.13 -0.58 -8.46
N TRP A 151 3.40 0.37 -9.07
CA TRP A 151 1.95 0.45 -8.96
C TRP A 151 1.29 -0.28 -10.16
N SER A 152 -0.01 -0.10 -10.39
CA SER A 152 -0.73 -0.68 -11.55
C SER A 152 -0.40 0.05 -12.87
N ARG A 153 0.89 0.26 -13.11
CA ARG A 153 1.50 0.82 -14.33
C ARG A 153 2.94 0.31 -14.48
N PRO A 154 3.48 0.19 -15.71
CA PRO A 154 4.86 -0.21 -15.90
C PRO A 154 5.82 0.92 -15.53
N ASN A 155 6.99 0.55 -15.00
CA ASN A 155 8.13 1.45 -14.81
C ASN A 155 9.45 0.74 -15.18
N GLU A 156 10.61 1.35 -14.86
CA GLU A 156 11.92 0.77 -15.14
C GLU A 156 12.21 -0.53 -14.41
N PHE A 157 11.48 -0.84 -13.32
CA PHE A 157 11.75 -1.94 -12.39
C PHE A 157 10.78 -3.11 -12.53
N ALA A 158 9.50 -2.85 -12.82
CA ALA A 158 8.47 -3.89 -12.89
C ALA A 158 7.31 -3.50 -13.81
N HIS A 159 6.43 -4.47 -14.07
CA HIS A 159 5.33 -4.29 -15.01
C HIS A 159 4.03 -3.80 -14.34
N GLY A 160 3.74 -4.25 -13.13
CA GLY A 160 2.48 -3.97 -12.44
C GLY A 160 1.33 -4.91 -12.86
N VAL A 161 0.19 -4.78 -12.17
CA VAL A 161 -1.01 -5.55 -12.45
C VAL A 161 -2.13 -4.63 -12.96
N PRO A 162 -2.75 -4.90 -14.12
CA PRO A 162 -3.94 -4.17 -14.58
C PRO A 162 -5.14 -4.53 -13.71
N PHE A 163 -6.19 -3.69 -13.73
CA PHE A 163 -7.44 -4.03 -13.08
C PHE A 163 -8.35 -4.80 -14.03
N ALA A 164 -8.60 -6.08 -13.71
CA ALA A 164 -9.39 -6.97 -14.55
C ALA A 164 -10.24 -7.93 -13.70
N PHE A 165 -11.48 -8.19 -14.16
CA PHE A 165 -12.41 -9.08 -13.47
C PHE A 165 -13.35 -9.82 -14.45
N PRO A 166 -13.58 -11.14 -14.30
CA PRO A 166 -12.71 -12.06 -13.57
C PRO A 166 -11.35 -12.19 -14.26
N SER A 167 -10.27 -12.37 -13.49
CA SER A 167 -8.93 -12.53 -14.01
C SER A 167 -7.99 -13.08 -12.93
N SER A 168 -6.94 -13.82 -13.34
CA SER A 168 -5.81 -14.12 -12.47
C SER A 168 -4.83 -12.95 -12.40
N PRO A 169 -3.90 -12.91 -11.42
CA PRO A 169 -2.82 -11.94 -11.40
C PRO A 169 -1.69 -12.23 -12.40
N ASP A 170 -1.76 -13.35 -13.14
CA ASP A 170 -0.80 -13.68 -14.22
C ASP A 170 -1.10 -12.83 -15.47
N THR A 171 -0.52 -11.64 -15.51
CA THR A 171 -0.90 -10.58 -16.47
C THR A 171 0.27 -9.97 -17.23
N GLY A 172 1.46 -10.54 -17.16
CA GLY A 172 2.62 -10.04 -17.90
C GLY A 172 3.96 -10.39 -17.27
N PRO A 173 5.05 -9.76 -17.73
CA PRO A 173 6.37 -10.01 -17.18
C PRO A 173 6.46 -9.49 -15.73
N GLY A 174 7.40 -10.05 -14.97
CA GLY A 174 7.66 -9.64 -13.58
C GLY A 174 8.64 -8.47 -13.47
N LEU A 175 9.67 -8.66 -12.66
CA LEU A 175 10.75 -7.70 -12.47
C LEU A 175 11.62 -7.60 -13.75
N SER A 176 12.14 -6.42 -14.01
CA SER A 176 13.28 -6.24 -14.91
C SER A 176 14.59 -6.59 -14.18
N GLU A 177 15.71 -6.68 -14.89
CA GLU A 177 17.04 -6.79 -14.27
C GLU A 177 17.32 -5.66 -13.26
N ARG A 178 16.82 -4.45 -13.55
CA ARG A 178 16.89 -3.31 -12.62
C ARG A 178 15.97 -3.50 -11.41
N GLY A 179 14.81 -4.14 -11.61
CA GLY A 179 13.90 -4.49 -10.53
C GLY A 179 14.51 -5.50 -9.57
N GLU A 180 15.21 -6.52 -10.08
CA GLU A 180 15.95 -7.47 -9.24
C GLU A 180 17.05 -6.74 -8.43
N ALA A 181 17.78 -5.82 -9.04
CA ALA A 181 18.78 -5.01 -8.36
C ALA A 181 18.15 -4.08 -7.29
N LEU A 182 16.99 -3.48 -7.58
CA LEU A 182 16.23 -2.66 -6.63
C LEU A 182 15.83 -3.47 -5.40
N VAL A 183 15.25 -4.67 -5.59
CA VAL A 183 14.83 -5.57 -4.50
C VAL A 183 16.03 -5.98 -3.65
N ALA A 184 17.16 -6.36 -4.27
CA ALA A 184 18.38 -6.70 -3.56
C ALA A 184 18.90 -5.51 -2.73
N ARG A 185 18.88 -4.30 -3.30
CA ARG A 185 19.32 -3.10 -2.58
C ARG A 185 18.38 -2.74 -1.43
N CYS A 186 17.07 -2.92 -1.60
CA CYS A 186 16.10 -2.75 -0.51
C CYS A 186 16.42 -3.68 0.66
N ALA A 187 16.72 -4.96 0.38
CA ALA A 187 17.10 -5.92 1.41
C ALA A 187 18.36 -5.50 2.17
N GLU A 188 19.41 -5.04 1.47
CA GLU A 188 20.65 -4.52 2.10
C GLU A 188 20.38 -3.32 3.01
N LEU A 189 19.49 -2.43 2.63
CA LEU A 189 19.13 -1.23 3.37
C LEU A 189 18.09 -1.47 4.48
N GLY A 190 17.48 -2.66 4.54
CA GLY A 190 16.38 -2.94 5.45
C GLY A 190 15.10 -2.17 5.10
N ILE A 191 14.86 -1.91 3.81
CA ILE A 191 13.61 -1.36 3.27
C ILE A 191 12.68 -2.52 2.97
N LEU A 192 11.46 -2.50 3.53
CA LEU A 192 10.41 -3.47 3.25
C LEU A 192 9.98 -3.35 1.78
N VAL A 193 9.97 -4.48 1.06
CA VAL A 193 9.45 -4.56 -0.30
C VAL A 193 7.97 -4.90 -0.24
N ASP A 194 7.11 -4.00 -0.71
CA ASP A 194 5.66 -4.20 -0.76
C ASP A 194 5.26 -4.87 -2.08
N LEU A 195 4.52 -5.95 -1.97
CA LEU A 195 4.06 -6.77 -3.09
C LEU A 195 2.68 -6.35 -3.63
N SER A 196 2.05 -5.37 -3.00
CA SER A 196 0.81 -4.78 -3.51
C SER A 196 1.03 -4.23 -4.92
N HIS A 197 0.03 -4.35 -5.80
CA HIS A 197 0.11 -3.97 -7.22
C HIS A 197 1.09 -4.77 -8.10
N MET A 198 1.82 -5.73 -7.56
CA MET A 198 2.61 -6.63 -8.40
C MET A 198 1.72 -7.67 -9.09
N ASN A 199 2.04 -7.99 -10.33
CA ASN A 199 1.46 -9.15 -11.00
C ASN A 199 2.08 -10.45 -10.48
N GLU A 200 1.54 -11.60 -10.86
CA GLU A 200 1.99 -12.88 -10.33
C GLU A 200 3.48 -13.18 -10.63
N ALA A 201 3.95 -12.87 -11.84
CA ALA A 201 5.34 -13.05 -12.21
C ALA A 201 6.29 -12.23 -11.32
N GLY A 202 5.97 -10.94 -11.11
CA GLY A 202 6.74 -10.05 -10.23
C GLY A 202 6.72 -10.50 -8.77
N PHE A 203 5.58 -10.97 -8.28
CA PHE A 203 5.48 -11.55 -6.93
C PHE A 203 6.49 -12.71 -6.74
N TRP A 204 6.50 -13.66 -7.69
CA TRP A 204 7.40 -14.81 -7.60
C TRP A 204 8.87 -14.45 -7.83
N ASP A 205 9.15 -13.41 -8.63
CA ASP A 205 10.51 -12.88 -8.76
C ASP A 205 11.03 -12.33 -7.44
N VAL A 206 10.22 -11.52 -6.71
CA VAL A 206 10.59 -11.03 -5.37
C VAL A 206 10.75 -12.19 -4.39
N ALA A 207 9.81 -13.14 -4.38
CA ALA A 207 9.88 -14.30 -3.47
C ALA A 207 11.17 -15.11 -3.67
N ARG A 208 11.61 -15.27 -4.93
CA ARG A 208 12.86 -15.97 -5.28
C ARG A 208 14.12 -15.25 -4.79
N LEU A 209 14.08 -13.92 -4.71
CA LEU A 209 15.19 -13.08 -4.23
C LEU A 209 15.33 -13.05 -2.70
N GLU A 210 14.32 -13.53 -1.97
CA GLU A 210 14.32 -13.63 -0.50
C GLU A 210 14.74 -12.34 0.22
N PRO A 211 14.10 -11.19 -0.06
CA PRO A 211 14.52 -9.90 0.53
C PRO A 211 14.20 -9.79 2.03
N GLY A 212 13.56 -10.78 2.61
CA GLY A 212 13.02 -10.84 3.96
C GLY A 212 11.58 -11.35 3.94
N PRO A 213 10.80 -11.11 5.00
CA PRO A 213 9.38 -11.47 5.01
C PRO A 213 8.64 -10.82 3.83
N LEU A 214 7.84 -11.62 3.11
CA LEU A 214 7.01 -11.13 2.02
C LEU A 214 5.81 -10.37 2.59
N VAL A 215 5.59 -9.15 2.15
CA VAL A 215 4.50 -8.31 2.67
C VAL A 215 3.70 -7.73 1.51
N ALA A 216 2.38 -7.85 1.59
CA ALA A 216 1.46 -7.08 0.78
C ALA A 216 0.73 -6.10 1.70
N SER A 217 1.06 -4.83 1.62
CA SER A 217 0.56 -3.81 2.56
C SER A 217 -0.96 -3.63 2.49
N HIS A 218 -1.55 -3.77 1.28
CA HIS A 218 -2.98 -3.61 1.01
C HIS A 218 -3.42 -4.49 -0.17
N SER A 219 -3.90 -5.69 0.13
CA SER A 219 -4.41 -6.66 -0.86
C SER A 219 -5.58 -7.45 -0.28
N ALA A 220 -6.20 -8.31 -1.08
CA ALA A 220 -7.31 -9.15 -0.65
C ALA A 220 -7.18 -10.57 -1.23
N ALA A 221 -8.09 -11.48 -0.88
CA ALA A 221 -8.05 -12.87 -1.32
C ALA A 221 -8.75 -13.05 -2.67
N HIS A 222 -8.02 -13.56 -3.66
CA HIS A 222 -8.54 -13.88 -4.99
C HIS A 222 -9.66 -14.95 -4.95
N ALA A 223 -9.63 -15.84 -3.97
CA ALA A 223 -10.66 -16.86 -3.79
C ALA A 223 -12.06 -16.28 -3.53
N ILE A 224 -12.15 -15.08 -2.96
CA ILE A 224 -13.42 -14.38 -2.66
C ILE A 224 -13.78 -13.42 -3.81
N CYS A 225 -12.81 -12.61 -4.24
CA CYS A 225 -12.97 -11.71 -5.38
C CYS A 225 -11.90 -12.03 -6.43
N PRO A 226 -12.24 -12.80 -7.50
CA PRO A 226 -11.28 -13.28 -8.49
C PRO A 226 -10.89 -12.18 -9.49
N CYS A 227 -10.30 -11.10 -9.00
CA CYS A 227 -9.73 -10.02 -9.80
C CYS A 227 -8.20 -10.14 -9.85
N SER A 228 -7.60 -9.55 -10.86
CA SER A 228 -6.14 -9.56 -11.06
C SER A 228 -5.34 -8.93 -9.91
N ARG A 229 -5.94 -8.00 -9.16
CA ARG A 229 -5.28 -7.25 -8.06
C ARG A 229 -5.15 -8.07 -6.77
N ASN A 230 -5.94 -9.14 -6.62
CA ASN A 230 -6.00 -9.93 -5.39
C ASN A 230 -5.02 -11.12 -5.43
N LEU A 231 -4.55 -11.51 -4.24
CA LEU A 231 -3.58 -12.59 -4.05
C LEU A 231 -4.24 -13.96 -4.14
N THR A 232 -3.63 -14.86 -4.88
CA THR A 232 -4.03 -16.27 -4.93
C THR A 232 -3.64 -16.97 -3.63
N ASP A 233 -4.28 -18.12 -3.33
CA ASP A 233 -3.95 -18.93 -2.16
C ASP A 233 -2.48 -19.41 -2.16
N ALA A 234 -1.88 -19.58 -3.33
CA ALA A 234 -0.46 -19.92 -3.43
C ALA A 234 0.44 -18.75 -2.97
N GLN A 235 0.11 -17.53 -3.37
CA GLN A 235 0.82 -16.33 -2.94
C GLN A 235 0.61 -16.06 -1.44
N LEU A 236 -0.62 -16.24 -0.93
CA LEU A 236 -0.92 -16.14 0.50
C LEU A 236 -0.09 -17.12 1.34
N ARG A 237 0.04 -18.39 0.89
CA ARG A 237 0.90 -19.37 1.57
C ARG A 237 2.37 -18.97 1.55
N ALA A 238 2.87 -18.48 0.42
CA ALA A 238 4.25 -18.01 0.33
C ALA A 238 4.52 -16.84 1.30
N ILE A 239 3.56 -15.92 1.47
CA ILE A 239 3.64 -14.84 2.48
C ILE A 239 3.71 -15.44 3.89
N GLY A 240 2.81 -16.36 4.24
CA GLY A 240 2.81 -17.01 5.55
C GLY A 240 4.11 -17.77 5.82
N ASP A 241 4.57 -18.58 4.86
CA ASP A 241 5.81 -19.38 4.97
C ASP A 241 7.06 -18.50 5.15
N SER A 242 7.05 -17.28 4.62
CA SER A 242 8.14 -16.31 4.79
C SER A 242 8.12 -15.57 6.14
N GLY A 243 7.09 -15.78 6.97
CA GLY A 243 6.85 -14.98 8.18
C GLY A 243 6.32 -13.57 7.87
N GLY A 244 5.73 -13.39 6.71
CA GLY A 244 5.23 -12.10 6.22
C GLY A 244 3.81 -11.77 6.64
N LEU A 245 3.21 -10.75 5.98
CA LEU A 245 1.90 -10.20 6.37
C LEU A 245 1.10 -9.75 5.16
N VAL A 246 -0.20 -9.92 5.23
CA VAL A 246 -1.18 -9.36 4.28
C VAL A 246 -2.03 -8.33 5.00
N GLY A 247 -1.92 -7.06 4.61
CA GLY A 247 -2.87 -6.01 4.95
C GLY A 247 -4.12 -6.15 4.09
N ILE A 248 -5.28 -6.36 4.72
CA ILE A 248 -6.55 -6.47 3.99
C ILE A 248 -6.97 -5.07 3.54
N VAL A 249 -7.06 -4.88 2.21
CA VAL A 249 -7.49 -3.63 1.60
C VAL A 249 -8.99 -3.38 1.83
N PHE A 250 -9.37 -2.10 1.98
CA PHE A 250 -10.78 -1.72 2.14
C PHE A 250 -11.42 -1.24 0.84
N ALA A 251 -10.65 -1.11 -0.23
CA ALA A 251 -11.16 -0.75 -1.57
C ALA A 251 -12.29 -1.69 -2.00
N VAL A 252 -13.50 -1.16 -2.08
CA VAL A 252 -14.73 -1.96 -2.26
C VAL A 252 -14.71 -2.88 -3.49
N PRO A 253 -14.13 -2.50 -4.67
CA PRO A 253 -14.10 -3.40 -5.81
C PRO A 253 -13.32 -4.69 -5.54
N PHE A 254 -12.26 -4.62 -4.74
CA PHE A 254 -11.39 -5.77 -4.45
C PHE A 254 -11.94 -6.68 -3.37
N LEU A 255 -12.91 -6.20 -2.58
CA LEU A 255 -13.62 -6.99 -1.58
C LEU A 255 -14.80 -7.75 -2.16
N ARG A 256 -15.49 -7.18 -3.15
CA ARG A 256 -16.78 -7.69 -3.62
C ARG A 256 -16.62 -8.82 -4.63
N PRO A 257 -17.38 -9.92 -4.50
CA PRO A 257 -17.36 -11.02 -5.46
C PRO A 257 -17.91 -10.65 -6.85
N ASP A 258 -18.53 -9.48 -7.00
CA ASP A 258 -19.00 -8.93 -8.27
C ASP A 258 -18.11 -7.81 -8.84
N PHE A 259 -17.06 -7.43 -8.12
CA PHE A 259 -16.11 -6.37 -8.49
C PHE A 259 -16.75 -4.99 -8.70
N ALA A 260 -17.91 -4.74 -8.13
CA ALA A 260 -18.61 -3.46 -8.29
C ALA A 260 -18.05 -2.41 -7.32
N GLU A 261 -17.88 -1.18 -7.80
CA GLU A 261 -17.57 -0.04 -6.94
C GLU A 261 -18.84 0.51 -6.29
N ASN A 262 -19.28 -0.16 -5.25
CA ASN A 262 -20.48 0.20 -4.50
C ASN A 262 -20.14 0.54 -3.04
N PRO A 263 -20.24 1.80 -2.62
CA PRO A 263 -19.94 2.20 -1.24
C PRO A 263 -20.89 1.57 -0.20
N ASP A 264 -22.07 1.10 -0.59
CA ASP A 264 -23.00 0.36 0.30
C ASP A 264 -22.51 -1.09 0.60
N THR A 265 -21.23 -1.34 0.41
CA THR A 265 -20.60 -2.62 0.72
C THR A 265 -20.53 -2.84 2.24
N PRO A 266 -20.97 -4.00 2.77
CA PRO A 266 -20.89 -4.27 4.20
C PRO A 266 -19.43 -4.46 4.65
N PRO A 267 -18.99 -3.83 5.76
CA PRO A 267 -17.64 -4.01 6.31
C PRO A 267 -17.30 -5.47 6.66
N SER A 268 -18.31 -6.34 6.82
CA SER A 268 -18.12 -7.78 7.05
C SER A 268 -17.31 -8.45 5.94
N LEU A 269 -17.30 -7.91 4.71
CA LEU A 269 -16.46 -8.44 3.63
C LEU A 269 -14.96 -8.30 3.95
N ILE A 270 -14.54 -7.23 4.62
CA ILE A 270 -13.17 -7.09 5.11
C ILE A 270 -12.83 -8.26 6.05
N ALA A 271 -13.73 -8.55 7.00
CA ALA A 271 -13.56 -9.65 7.93
C ALA A 271 -13.60 -11.03 7.24
N GLU A 272 -14.35 -11.19 6.14
CA GLU A 272 -14.37 -12.43 5.36
C GLU A 272 -13.03 -12.68 4.67
N HIS A 273 -12.43 -11.66 4.05
CA HIS A 273 -11.08 -11.75 3.48
C HIS A 273 -10.04 -12.02 4.57
N ALA A 274 -10.08 -11.31 5.68
CA ALA A 274 -9.16 -11.52 6.82
C ALA A 274 -9.25 -12.95 7.35
N ARG A 275 -10.47 -13.49 7.49
CA ARG A 275 -10.68 -14.89 7.93
C ARG A 275 -10.13 -15.89 6.93
N HIS A 276 -10.36 -15.68 5.61
CA HIS A 276 -9.82 -16.57 4.59
C HIS A 276 -8.28 -16.66 4.69
N VAL A 277 -7.61 -15.52 4.82
CA VAL A 277 -6.15 -15.49 5.00
C VAL A 277 -5.74 -16.17 6.32
N ALA A 278 -6.42 -15.85 7.43
CA ALA A 278 -6.13 -16.44 8.74
C ALA A 278 -6.33 -17.97 8.76
N ASP A 279 -7.38 -18.47 8.12
CA ASP A 279 -7.66 -19.91 8.00
C ASP A 279 -6.60 -20.63 7.15
N LEU A 280 -5.98 -19.91 6.20
CA LEU A 280 -5.00 -20.47 5.29
C LEU A 280 -3.57 -20.48 5.85
N VAL A 281 -3.16 -19.41 6.54
CA VAL A 281 -1.76 -19.18 6.96
C VAL A 281 -1.59 -18.78 8.43
N GLY A 282 -2.65 -18.54 9.15
CA GLY A 282 -2.63 -18.13 10.56
C GLY A 282 -2.93 -16.64 10.76
N VAL A 283 -3.48 -16.31 11.92
CA VAL A 283 -3.90 -14.94 12.25
C VAL A 283 -2.72 -13.96 12.38
N ASP A 284 -1.54 -14.46 12.70
CA ASP A 284 -0.33 -13.63 12.83
C ASP A 284 0.16 -13.05 11.50
N HIS A 285 -0.40 -13.54 10.38
CA HIS A 285 -0.08 -13.09 9.02
C HIS A 285 -1.14 -12.16 8.42
N VAL A 286 -2.10 -11.69 9.23
CA VAL A 286 -3.20 -10.81 8.80
C VAL A 286 -3.10 -9.46 9.47
N GLY A 287 -3.14 -8.40 8.67
CA GLY A 287 -3.23 -7.01 9.12
C GLY A 287 -4.35 -6.26 8.41
N LEU A 288 -4.46 -4.98 8.70
CA LEU A 288 -5.31 -4.04 7.99
C LEU A 288 -4.42 -3.20 7.06
N GLY A 289 -4.87 -2.95 5.85
CA GLY A 289 -4.23 -2.07 4.87
C GLY A 289 -5.32 -1.24 4.23
N SER A 290 -5.75 -0.18 4.90
CA SER A 290 -7.05 0.46 4.65
C SER A 290 -7.23 1.01 3.25
N ASP A 291 -6.16 1.49 2.64
CA ASP A 291 -6.23 2.28 1.40
C ASP A 291 -7.09 3.55 1.60
N PHE A 292 -7.12 4.06 2.84
CA PHE A 292 -7.79 5.30 3.17
C PHE A 292 -7.21 6.45 2.38
N ASP A 293 -8.09 7.29 1.86
CA ASP A 293 -7.79 8.41 0.98
C ASP A 293 -7.32 8.03 -0.44
N GLY A 294 -7.02 6.74 -0.70
CA GLY A 294 -6.66 6.21 -2.03
C GLY A 294 -7.83 5.60 -2.79
N ALA A 295 -8.81 5.03 -2.08
CA ALA A 295 -9.91 4.28 -2.70
C ALA A 295 -11.28 4.58 -2.09
N THR A 296 -12.34 4.14 -2.77
CA THR A 296 -13.69 4.05 -2.21
C THR A 296 -13.74 2.91 -1.21
N VAL A 297 -14.00 3.22 0.06
CA VAL A 297 -14.16 2.23 1.13
C VAL A 297 -15.64 2.01 1.48
N PRO A 298 -16.02 0.95 2.23
CA PRO A 298 -17.38 0.76 2.68
C PRO A 298 -17.91 1.96 3.47
N ALA A 299 -19.00 2.61 2.98
CA ALA A 299 -19.56 3.81 3.61
C ALA A 299 -19.92 3.61 5.10
N PRO A 300 -20.42 2.42 5.55
CA PRO A 300 -20.66 2.19 6.98
C PRO A 300 -19.39 2.17 7.85
N LEU A 301 -18.21 2.05 7.26
CA LEU A 301 -16.94 2.14 7.99
C LEU A 301 -16.65 3.59 8.42
N GLY A 302 -17.09 4.56 7.62
CA GLY A 302 -16.87 5.99 7.88
C GLY A 302 -15.42 6.40 7.63
N ASP A 303 -14.68 6.58 8.70
CA ASP A 303 -13.27 7.00 8.71
C ASP A 303 -12.48 6.24 9.79
N VAL A 304 -11.31 6.76 10.16
CA VAL A 304 -10.40 6.12 11.11
C VAL A 304 -10.78 6.35 12.60
N ALA A 305 -11.77 7.20 12.90
CA ALA A 305 -12.21 7.51 14.26
C ALA A 305 -13.12 6.45 14.89
#